data_3bef74ac95c04416639c38c014ba8a11
#
_entry.id   3bef74ac95c04416639c38c014ba8a11
#
_cell.length_a   1.000
_cell.length_b   1.000
_cell.length_c   1.000
_cell.angle_alpha   90.00
_cell.angle_beta   90.00
_cell.angle_gamma   90.00
#
_symmetry.space_group_name_H-M   'P 1'
#
loop_
_entity.id
_entity.type
_entity.pdbx_description
1 polymer ?
#
loop_
_entity_poly.entity_id
_entity_poly.type
_entity_poly.pdbx_seq_one_letter_code
_entity_poly.pdbx_strand_id
1 'polypeptide(L)'
;MNKWLGSTPIAMLAATVLASSAGAEEKLQKLSGAQIRGRIAGMEITDQVHWRELYERGGTVNSNSMGRKRTGKWRVEKDQLCIEFDKEPPGKCYDVWMSEKNVELRREGLLPLQGVVEAPGRK
;
A
#
# COMPACT_ATOMS: atom_id res chain seq x y z
N MET A 1 43.42 63.47 -1.68
CA MET A 1 43.05 62.88 -1.73
C MET A 1 42.32 61.87 -1.61
N ASN A 2 41.92 61.25 -1.76
CA ASN A 2 41.21 60.43 -1.66
C ASN A 2 40.82 59.44 -1.94
N LYS A 3 40.47 58.71 -1.78
CA LYS A 3 40.07 57.87 -1.90
C LYS A 3 39.36 57.20 -1.85
N TRP A 4 39.02 56.49 -2.04
CA TRP A 4 38.23 55.88 -2.11
C TRP A 4 38.00 54.83 -2.13
N LEU A 5 37.44 54.16 -1.85
CA LEU A 5 37.07 53.11 -1.69
C LEU A 5 36.14 52.48 -2.39
N GLY A 6 36.24 51.52 -3.10
CA GLY A 6 35.22 50.83 -3.78
C GLY A 6 34.52 49.82 -2.90
N SER A 7 33.35 50.04 -2.65
CA SER A 7 32.56 49.02 -1.99
C SER A 7 32.21 47.98 -3.01
N THR A 8 32.68 46.81 -2.79
CA THR A 8 32.30 45.71 -3.61
C THR A 8 30.94 45.24 -3.16
N PRO A 9 29.99 45.20 -4.06
CA PRO A 9 28.72 44.61 -3.70
C PRO A 9 28.93 43.11 -3.60
N ILE A 10 28.64 42.62 -2.44
CA ILE A 10 28.61 41.17 -2.25
C ILE A 10 27.33 40.69 -2.86
N ALA A 11 27.46 40.03 -3.98
CA ALA A 11 26.31 39.37 -4.56
C ALA A 11 26.03 38.15 -3.71
N MET A 12 25.03 38.26 -2.90
CA MET A 12 24.53 37.10 -2.21
C MET A 12 23.76 36.25 -3.20
N LEU A 13 24.40 35.21 -3.60
CA LEU A 13 23.66 34.16 -4.29
C LEU A 13 22.84 33.43 -3.25
N ALA A 14 21.60 33.78 -3.17
CA ALA A 14 20.67 32.96 -2.45
C ALA A 14 20.44 31.72 -3.29
N ALA A 15 21.16 30.66 -2.98
CA ALA A 15 20.86 29.38 -3.57
C ALA A 15 19.54 28.93 -2.94
N THR A 16 18.46 29.20 -3.62
CA THR A 16 17.20 28.61 -3.26
C THR A 16 17.32 27.12 -3.59
N VAL A 17 17.64 26.36 -2.59
CA VAL A 17 17.50 24.92 -2.71
C VAL A 17 16.00 24.65 -2.77
N LEU A 18 15.54 24.49 -3.97
CA LEU A 18 14.22 23.92 -4.15
C LEU A 18 14.31 22.48 -3.69
N ALA A 19 14.02 22.26 -2.43
CA ALA A 19 13.74 20.94 -1.98
C ALA A 19 12.50 20.53 -2.75
N SER A 20 12.68 19.82 -3.82
CA SER A 20 11.55 19.19 -4.46
C SER A 20 11.08 18.11 -3.50
N SER A 21 10.08 18.44 -2.75
CA SER A 21 9.30 17.45 -2.04
C SER A 21 8.33 16.79 -3.03
N ALA A 22 8.79 16.55 -4.24
CA ALA A 22 8.09 15.65 -5.12
C ALA A 22 8.02 14.36 -4.34
N GLY A 23 6.83 13.99 -3.89
CA GLY A 23 6.62 12.85 -3.06
C GLY A 23 7.48 11.72 -3.55
N ALA A 24 8.44 11.34 -2.75
CA ALA A 24 9.17 10.13 -3.01
C ALA A 24 8.10 9.07 -3.18
N GLU A 25 7.96 8.55 -4.37
CA GLU A 25 7.10 7.42 -4.59
C GLU A 25 7.55 6.38 -3.59
N GLU A 26 6.69 6.09 -2.63
CA GLU A 26 6.96 5.06 -1.66
C GLU A 26 7.25 3.78 -2.42
N LYS A 27 8.44 3.27 -2.24
CA LYS A 27 8.80 2.02 -2.90
C LYS A 27 8.07 0.88 -2.24
N LEU A 28 7.25 0.22 -3.02
CA LEU A 28 6.61 -1.00 -2.58
C LEU A 28 7.66 -2.10 -2.48
N GLN A 29 7.59 -2.87 -1.42
CA GLN A 29 8.45 -4.02 -1.22
C GLN A 29 7.61 -5.28 -1.17
N LYS A 30 8.11 -6.34 -1.78
CA LYS A 30 7.43 -7.63 -1.74
C LYS A 30 7.56 -8.22 -0.35
N LEU A 31 6.43 -8.63 0.22
CA LEU A 31 6.39 -9.21 1.55
C LEU A 31 6.65 -10.72 1.50
N SER A 32 7.32 -11.22 2.52
CA SER A 32 7.43 -12.66 2.78
C SER A 32 6.12 -13.16 3.38
N GLY A 33 5.96 -14.48 3.45
CA GLY A 33 4.77 -15.06 4.06
C GLY A 33 4.56 -14.64 5.51
N ALA A 34 5.64 -14.57 6.29
CA ALA A 34 5.55 -14.12 7.68
C ALA A 34 5.12 -12.66 7.78
N GLN A 35 5.63 -11.82 6.88
CA GLN A 35 5.25 -10.41 6.83
C GLN A 35 3.80 -10.24 6.40
N ILE A 36 3.33 -11.05 5.45
CA ILE A 36 1.93 -11.01 5.03
C ILE A 36 1.03 -11.31 6.23
N ARG A 37 1.32 -12.37 6.97
CA ARG A 37 0.54 -12.71 8.16
C ARG A 37 0.54 -11.57 9.17
N GLY A 38 1.70 -10.99 9.44
CA GLY A 38 1.83 -9.93 10.43
C GLY A 38 1.12 -8.65 10.04
N ARG A 39 1.03 -8.36 8.74
CA ARG A 39 0.45 -7.11 8.27
C ARG A 39 -1.03 -7.23 7.92
N ILE A 40 -1.48 -8.40 7.51
CA ILE A 40 -2.81 -8.59 6.95
C ILE A 40 -3.79 -9.23 7.94
N ALA A 41 -3.33 -10.13 8.81
CA ALA A 41 -4.23 -10.81 9.74
C ALA A 41 -4.92 -9.82 10.67
N GLY A 42 -6.24 -9.88 10.70
CA GLY A 42 -7.06 -8.97 11.50
C GLY A 42 -7.24 -7.59 10.91
N MET A 43 -6.76 -7.37 9.69
CA MET A 43 -6.81 -6.07 9.04
C MET A 43 -7.73 -6.08 7.83
N GLU A 44 -8.03 -4.90 7.36
CA GLU A 44 -8.87 -4.69 6.18
C GLU A 44 -8.01 -4.16 5.04
N ILE A 45 -8.22 -4.69 3.84
CA ILE A 45 -7.66 -4.12 2.61
C ILE A 45 -8.82 -3.46 1.88
N THR A 46 -8.65 -2.22 1.46
CA THR A 46 -9.72 -1.46 0.83
C THR A 46 -9.17 -0.38 -0.09
N ASP A 47 -9.93 -0.03 -1.12
CA ASP A 47 -9.65 1.17 -1.93
C ASP A 47 -10.32 2.40 -1.30
N GLN A 48 -11.02 2.22 -0.17
CA GLN A 48 -11.71 3.24 0.60
C GLN A 48 -12.99 3.78 -0.06
N VAL A 49 -13.32 3.32 -1.25
CA VAL A 49 -14.48 3.82 -2.01
C VAL A 49 -15.41 2.69 -2.43
N HIS A 50 -14.88 1.69 -3.11
CA HIS A 50 -15.69 0.68 -3.77
C HIS A 50 -15.72 -0.67 -3.09
N TRP A 51 -14.63 -1.08 -2.46
CA TRP A 51 -14.53 -2.42 -1.92
C TRP A 51 -13.71 -2.47 -0.64
N ARG A 52 -14.01 -3.49 0.18
CA ARG A 52 -13.32 -3.81 1.42
C ARG A 52 -13.22 -5.31 1.57
N GLU A 53 -12.09 -5.76 2.06
CA GLU A 53 -11.89 -7.17 2.40
C GLU A 53 -11.28 -7.26 3.78
N LEU A 54 -12.01 -7.88 4.69
CA LEU A 54 -11.54 -8.11 6.07
C LEU A 54 -10.94 -9.50 6.16
N TYR A 55 -9.68 -9.56 6.55
CA TYR A 55 -8.92 -10.81 6.71
C TYR A 55 -8.89 -11.18 8.18
N GLU A 56 -9.83 -11.99 8.61
CA GLU A 56 -9.92 -12.39 10.01
C GLU A 56 -8.79 -13.33 10.37
N ARG A 57 -8.32 -13.24 11.60
CA ARG A 57 -7.19 -14.04 12.08
C ARG A 57 -7.43 -15.54 11.98
N GLY A 58 -8.67 -15.97 12.06
CA GLY A 58 -9.02 -17.37 11.94
C GLY A 58 -9.02 -17.94 10.53
N GLY A 59 -8.72 -17.11 9.52
CA GLY A 59 -8.66 -17.58 8.14
C GLY A 59 -9.90 -17.30 7.31
N THR A 60 -10.86 -16.57 7.84
CA THR A 60 -12.04 -16.15 7.08
C THR A 60 -11.74 -14.80 6.41
N VAL A 61 -12.20 -14.63 5.19
CA VAL A 61 -12.19 -13.34 4.53
C VAL A 61 -13.62 -12.93 4.22
N ASN A 62 -13.96 -11.69 4.57
CA ASN A 62 -15.26 -11.12 4.28
C ASN A 62 -15.07 -9.95 3.33
N SER A 63 -15.68 -10.02 2.18
CA SER A 63 -15.56 -9.01 1.13
C SER A 63 -16.88 -8.29 0.93
N ASN A 64 -16.78 -6.99 0.73
CA ASN A 64 -17.92 -6.17 0.32
C ASN A 64 -17.43 -5.31 -0.84
N SER A 65 -17.99 -5.53 -2.02
CA SER A 65 -17.64 -4.80 -3.22
C SER A 65 -18.90 -4.22 -3.82
N MET A 66 -19.04 -2.90 -3.73
CA MET A 66 -20.22 -2.20 -4.26
C MET A 66 -21.54 -2.79 -3.76
N GLY A 67 -21.56 -3.14 -2.49
CA GLY A 67 -22.74 -3.73 -1.85
C GLY A 67 -22.88 -5.25 -1.99
N ARG A 68 -22.03 -5.86 -2.82
CA ARG A 68 -22.03 -7.32 -2.97
C ARG A 68 -21.12 -7.93 -1.90
N LYS A 69 -21.72 -8.74 -1.05
CA LYS A 69 -21.00 -9.42 0.03
C LYS A 69 -20.58 -10.82 -0.39
N ARG A 70 -19.36 -11.18 -0.08
CA ARG A 70 -18.84 -12.53 -0.29
C ARG A 70 -18.04 -12.93 0.93
N THR A 71 -18.05 -14.21 1.22
CA THR A 71 -17.27 -14.79 2.31
C THR A 71 -16.40 -15.89 1.74
N GLY A 72 -15.23 -16.05 2.28
CA GLY A 72 -14.33 -17.10 1.84
C GLY A 72 -13.25 -17.36 2.88
N LYS A 73 -12.19 -17.97 2.41
CA LYS A 73 -11.05 -18.33 3.23
C LYS A 73 -9.78 -17.70 2.65
N TRP A 74 -8.88 -17.35 3.53
CA TRP A 74 -7.56 -16.87 3.14
C TRP A 74 -6.49 -17.65 3.87
N ARG A 75 -5.35 -17.76 3.24
CA ARG A 75 -4.17 -18.37 3.83
C ARG A 75 -2.93 -17.78 3.18
N VAL A 76 -1.80 -17.99 3.81
CA VAL A 76 -0.51 -17.64 3.24
C VAL A 76 0.18 -18.92 2.81
N GLU A 77 0.63 -18.94 1.58
CA GLU A 77 1.28 -20.12 1.00
C GLU A 77 2.37 -19.65 0.04
N LYS A 78 3.58 -20.18 0.20
CA LYS A 78 4.73 -19.83 -0.66
C LYS A 78 4.91 -18.32 -0.83
N ASP A 79 4.89 -17.60 0.27
CA ASP A 79 5.01 -16.14 0.28
C ASP A 79 3.95 -15.43 -0.55
N GLN A 80 2.76 -15.99 -0.63
CA GLN A 80 1.62 -15.40 -1.31
C GLN A 80 0.39 -15.39 -0.43
N LEU A 81 -0.48 -14.42 -0.66
CA LEU A 81 -1.80 -14.36 -0.06
C LEU A 81 -2.76 -15.09 -0.97
N CYS A 82 -3.32 -16.18 -0.49
CA CYS A 82 -4.26 -16.98 -1.26
C CYS A 82 -5.68 -16.82 -0.74
N ILE A 83 -6.59 -16.52 -1.63
CA ILE A 83 -7.99 -16.23 -1.30
C ILE A 83 -8.89 -17.12 -2.12
N GLU A 84 -9.84 -17.76 -1.46
CA GLU A 84 -10.86 -18.55 -2.16
C GLU A 84 -12.22 -18.18 -1.60
N PHE A 85 -13.06 -17.57 -2.41
CA PHE A 85 -14.42 -17.23 -2.03
C PHE A 85 -15.33 -18.44 -2.18
N ASP A 86 -16.30 -18.54 -1.28
CA ASP A 86 -17.29 -19.61 -1.32
C ASP A 86 -18.05 -19.56 -2.65
N LYS A 87 -18.24 -20.71 -3.26
CA LYS A 87 -18.93 -20.85 -4.54
C LYS A 87 -18.21 -20.23 -5.74
N GLU A 88 -16.95 -19.84 -5.57
CA GLU A 88 -16.16 -19.26 -6.65
C GLU A 88 -14.77 -19.90 -6.74
N PRO A 89 -14.70 -21.25 -6.85
CA PRO A 89 -13.40 -21.91 -7.04
C PRO A 89 -12.88 -21.66 -8.46
N PRO A 90 -11.57 -21.78 -8.68
CA PRO A 90 -10.55 -22.07 -7.69
C PRO A 90 -10.10 -20.81 -6.96
N GLY A 91 -9.37 -21.01 -5.88
CA GLY A 91 -8.73 -19.92 -5.16
C GLY A 91 -7.66 -19.23 -6.00
N LYS A 92 -7.31 -18.01 -5.61
CA LYS A 92 -6.31 -17.22 -6.30
C LYS A 92 -5.24 -16.76 -5.32
N CYS A 93 -3.99 -16.83 -5.75
CA CYS A 93 -2.86 -16.40 -4.93
C CYS A 93 -2.20 -15.16 -5.51
N TYR A 94 -1.81 -14.27 -4.64
CA TYR A 94 -1.24 -12.97 -5.00
C TYR A 94 0.09 -12.74 -4.29
N ASP A 95 1.03 -12.14 -5.01
CA ASP A 95 2.17 -11.52 -4.37
C ASP A 95 1.69 -10.24 -3.71
N VAL A 96 2.17 -9.98 -2.49
CA VAL A 96 1.78 -8.80 -1.73
C VAL A 96 2.94 -7.83 -1.69
N TRP A 97 2.72 -6.64 -2.20
CA TRP A 97 3.69 -5.55 -2.20
C TRP A 97 3.16 -4.41 -1.35
N MET A 98 3.96 -3.92 -0.43
CA MET A 98 3.54 -2.86 0.48
C MET A 98 4.60 -1.81 0.71
N SER A 99 4.11 -0.60 0.99
CA SER A 99 4.87 0.46 1.63
C SER A 99 3.97 0.98 2.74
N GLU A 100 4.49 1.19 3.93
CA GLU A 100 3.70 1.59 5.10
C GLU A 100 2.30 0.94 5.12
N LYS A 101 1.29 1.61 4.57
CA LYS A 101 -0.08 1.07 4.51
C LYS A 101 -0.59 0.86 3.09
N ASN A 102 0.13 1.34 2.07
CA ASN A 102 -0.27 1.11 0.69
C ASN A 102 0.05 -0.32 0.30
N VAL A 103 -0.88 -0.97 -0.39
CA VAL A 103 -0.74 -2.36 -0.77
C VAL A 103 -1.11 -2.57 -2.22
N GLU A 104 -0.35 -3.43 -2.89
CA GLU A 104 -0.71 -3.96 -4.19
C GLU A 104 -0.72 -5.47 -4.13
N LEU A 105 -1.81 -6.05 -4.60
CA LEU A 105 -1.91 -7.48 -4.78
C LEU A 105 -1.64 -7.75 -6.25
N ARG A 106 -0.55 -8.44 -6.52
CA ARG A 106 -0.09 -8.70 -7.89
C ARG A 106 -0.24 -10.15 -8.25
N ARG A 107 -0.70 -10.37 -9.45
CA ARG A 107 -0.86 -11.70 -10.00
C ARG A 107 -0.49 -11.67 -11.46
N GLU A 108 0.26 -12.66 -11.92
CA GLU A 108 0.72 -12.72 -13.29
C GLU A 108 -0.43 -12.63 -14.28
N GLY A 109 -0.26 -11.80 -15.30
CA GLY A 109 -1.25 -11.62 -16.36
C GLY A 109 -2.40 -10.68 -16.03
N LEU A 110 -2.42 -10.11 -14.82
CA LEU A 110 -3.49 -9.21 -14.40
C LEU A 110 -2.95 -7.89 -13.91
N LEU A 111 -3.77 -6.85 -13.99
CA LEU A 111 -3.44 -5.57 -13.40
C LEU A 111 -3.42 -5.70 -11.88
N PRO A 112 -2.50 -5.02 -11.21
CA PRO A 112 -2.46 -5.05 -9.75
C PRO A 112 -3.73 -4.48 -9.12
N LEU A 113 -4.17 -5.08 -8.02
CA LEU A 113 -5.21 -4.50 -7.18
C LEU A 113 -4.53 -3.58 -6.18
N GLN A 114 -4.93 -2.33 -6.16
CA GLN A 114 -4.34 -1.32 -5.30
C GLN A 114 -5.29 -0.92 -4.18
N GLY A 115 -4.74 -0.76 -3.00
CA GLY A 115 -5.53 -0.34 -1.85
C GLY A 115 -4.65 0.06 -0.70
N VAL A 116 -5.26 0.17 0.46
CA VAL A 116 -4.57 0.42 1.72
C VAL A 116 -4.95 -0.66 2.72
N VAL A 117 -4.03 -0.91 3.64
CA VAL A 117 -4.29 -1.79 4.78
C VAL A 117 -4.62 -0.89 5.96
N GLU A 118 -5.76 -1.13 6.58
CA GLU A 118 -6.17 -0.35 7.74
C GLU A 118 -6.91 -1.22 8.75
N ALA A 119 -7.04 -0.72 9.97
CA ALA A 119 -7.81 -1.43 10.98
C ALA A 119 -9.27 -1.47 10.55
N PRO A 120 -10.00 -2.57 10.88
CA PRO A 120 -11.41 -2.66 10.52
C PRO A 120 -12.19 -1.48 11.06
N GLY A 121 -13.09 -0.97 10.22
CA GLY A 121 -13.95 0.12 10.63
C GLY A 121 -14.84 -0.30 11.79
N ARG A 122 -15.06 0.60 12.73
CA ARG A 122 -16.02 0.40 13.80
C ARG A 122 -17.40 0.67 13.23
N LYS A 123 -18.29 -0.27 13.47
CA LYS A 123 -19.70 0.00 13.22
C LYS A 123 -20.30 0.72 14.41
#